data_96f33eaea61f4ce2fb12f6e2c6382a4e
#
_entry.id   96f33eaea61f4ce2fb12f6e2c6382a4e
#
_cell.length_a   1.000
_cell.length_b   1.000
_cell.length_c   1.000
_cell.angle_alpha   90.00
_cell.angle_beta   90.00
_cell.angle_gamma   90.00
#
_symmetry.space_group_name_H-M   'P 1'
#
loop_
_entity.id
_entity.type
_entity.pdbx_description
1 polymer ?
#
loop_
_entity_poly.entity_id
_entity_poly.type
_entity_poly.pdbx_seq_one_letter_code
_entity_poly.pdbx_strand_id
1 'polypeptide(L)'
;MSSPTYFRRTYDETMTLMVEARNYMAYVERRERERAGAMDGLRMSCEAMRVTSRLTQVMAWLMMQRAVHDGEIDADEALAEANRLSGGEVCWDDSFSADMALPNGLRSLLDRSLRLYQRVARLEEQMMGRLN
;
A
#
# COMPACT_ATOMS: atom_id res chain seq x y z
N MET A 1 -5.95 11.59 -20.62
CA MET A 1 -5.78 10.15 -20.57
C MET A 1 -4.62 9.80 -19.68
N SER A 2 -4.91 9.15 -18.56
CA SER A 2 -3.83 8.72 -17.70
C SER A 2 -2.96 7.76 -18.49
N SER A 3 -1.71 8.09 -18.57
CA SER A 3 -0.75 7.41 -19.38
C SER A 3 -0.56 5.96 -18.90
N PRO A 4 -0.60 4.96 -19.77
CA PRO A 4 -0.20 3.61 -19.42
C PRO A 4 1.19 3.58 -18.78
N THR A 5 2.06 4.52 -19.14
CA THR A 5 3.39 4.65 -18.58
C THR A 5 3.35 4.98 -17.09
N TYR A 6 2.42 5.85 -16.67
CA TYR A 6 2.27 6.19 -15.26
C TYR A 6 1.85 4.97 -14.44
N PHE A 7 0.82 4.26 -14.88
CA PHE A 7 0.36 3.07 -14.18
C PHE A 7 1.42 1.98 -14.15
N ARG A 8 2.19 1.86 -15.20
CA ARG A 8 3.28 0.89 -15.27
C ARG A 8 4.36 1.19 -14.24
N ARG A 9 4.75 2.46 -14.12
CA ARG A 9 5.72 2.89 -13.10
C ARG A 9 5.22 2.59 -11.69
N THR A 10 3.97 2.93 -11.41
CA THR A 10 3.37 2.71 -10.12
C THR A 10 3.25 1.22 -9.83
N TYR A 11 2.90 0.43 -10.83
CA TYR A 11 2.86 -1.02 -10.72
C TYR A 11 4.25 -1.58 -10.38
N ASP A 12 5.29 -1.15 -11.09
CA ASP A 12 6.65 -1.62 -10.86
C ASP A 12 7.13 -1.24 -9.47
N GLU A 13 6.85 -0.02 -9.03
CA GLU A 13 7.17 0.43 -7.68
C GLU A 13 6.46 -0.41 -6.63
N THR A 14 5.19 -0.69 -6.84
CA THR A 14 4.38 -1.51 -5.94
C THR A 14 4.94 -2.92 -5.85
N MET A 15 5.27 -3.52 -6.99
CA MET A 15 5.88 -4.86 -7.04
C MET A 15 7.21 -4.90 -6.31
N THR A 16 8.05 -3.88 -6.51
CA THR A 16 9.34 -3.78 -5.82
C THR A 16 9.14 -3.75 -4.31
N LEU A 17 8.20 -2.93 -3.84
CA LEU A 17 7.89 -2.85 -2.40
C LEU A 17 7.31 -4.15 -1.86
N MET A 18 6.45 -4.82 -2.64
CA MET A 18 5.89 -6.12 -2.23
C MET A 18 6.98 -7.17 -2.08
N VAL A 19 7.94 -7.21 -2.99
CA VAL A 19 9.07 -8.14 -2.91
C VAL A 19 9.94 -7.82 -1.68
N GLU A 20 10.25 -6.55 -1.46
CA GLU A 20 11.02 -6.13 -0.28
C GLU A 20 10.28 -6.48 1.02
N ALA A 21 8.99 -6.23 1.08
CA ALA A 21 8.18 -6.54 2.26
C ALA A 21 8.13 -8.05 2.51
N ARG A 22 7.96 -8.84 1.46
CA ARG A 22 7.98 -10.30 1.56
C ARG A 22 9.33 -10.78 2.12
N ASN A 23 10.41 -10.26 1.57
CA ASN A 23 11.75 -10.67 2.01
C ASN A 23 12.02 -10.26 3.45
N TYR A 24 11.59 -9.05 3.82
CA TYR A 24 11.71 -8.58 5.20
C TYR A 24 10.97 -9.51 6.16
N MET A 25 9.72 -9.83 5.85
CA MET A 25 8.88 -10.66 6.71
C MET A 25 9.38 -12.12 6.77
N ALA A 26 9.93 -12.61 5.66
CA ALA A 26 10.42 -14.00 5.61
C ALA A 26 11.75 -14.19 6.33
N TYR A 27 12.65 -13.18 6.28
CA TYR A 27 14.03 -13.39 6.70
C TYR A 27 14.52 -12.50 7.84
N VAL A 28 13.84 -11.41 8.11
CA VAL A 28 14.34 -10.40 9.06
C VAL A 28 13.38 -10.16 10.22
N GLU A 29 12.08 -10.03 9.94
CA GLU A 29 11.05 -9.57 10.88
C GLU A 29 11.00 -10.43 12.14
N ARG A 30 11.03 -11.74 12.01
CA ARG A 30 10.94 -12.65 13.16
C ARG A 30 12.07 -12.42 14.14
N ARG A 31 13.28 -12.26 13.63
CA ARG A 31 14.47 -12.05 14.46
C ARG A 31 14.40 -10.73 15.21
N GLU A 32 13.99 -9.67 14.51
CA GLU A 32 13.87 -8.34 15.12
C GLU A 32 12.74 -8.31 16.14
N ARG A 33 11.62 -8.97 15.85
CA ARG A 33 10.50 -9.08 16.78
C ARG A 33 10.89 -9.81 18.07
N GLU A 34 11.63 -10.89 17.95
CA GLU A 34 12.11 -11.64 19.12
C GLU A 34 13.03 -10.80 20.00
N ARG A 35 13.89 -9.99 19.38
CA ARG A 35 14.78 -9.09 20.11
C ARG A 35 14.04 -7.97 20.83
N ALA A 36 12.92 -7.53 20.29
CA ALA A 36 12.16 -6.40 20.82
C ALA A 36 11.33 -6.77 22.05
N GLY A 37 11.11 -8.06 22.31
CA GLY A 37 10.26 -8.50 23.39
C GLY A 37 8.80 -8.63 22.97
N ALA A 38 7.97 -9.15 23.89
CA ALA A 38 6.60 -9.55 23.55
C ALA A 38 5.71 -8.39 23.09
N MET A 39 5.71 -7.29 23.86
CA MET A 39 4.80 -6.17 23.55
C MET A 39 5.24 -5.39 22.30
N ASP A 40 6.53 -5.04 22.24
CA ASP A 40 7.06 -4.32 21.08
C ASP A 40 7.04 -5.21 19.84
N GLY A 41 7.27 -6.50 20.01
CA GLY A 41 7.17 -7.47 18.91
C GLY A 41 5.76 -7.54 18.32
N LEU A 42 4.73 -7.47 19.19
CA LEU A 42 3.34 -7.44 18.74
C LEU A 42 3.07 -6.16 17.93
N ARG A 43 3.54 -5.02 18.42
CA ARG A 43 3.39 -3.75 17.71
C ARG A 43 4.09 -3.78 16.35
N MET A 44 5.28 -4.37 16.29
CA MET A 44 6.01 -4.54 15.03
C MET A 44 5.23 -5.40 14.05
N SER A 45 4.59 -6.46 14.52
CA SER A 45 3.74 -7.30 13.67
C SER A 45 2.55 -6.53 13.12
N CYS A 46 1.92 -5.68 13.94
CA CYS A 46 0.83 -4.82 13.48
C CYS A 46 1.29 -3.85 12.41
N GLU A 47 2.47 -3.26 12.57
CA GLU A 47 3.01 -2.34 11.57
C GLU A 47 3.37 -3.07 10.27
N ALA A 48 3.91 -4.28 10.36
CA ALA A 48 4.18 -5.09 9.17
C ALA A 48 2.88 -5.43 8.42
N MET A 49 1.81 -5.72 9.15
CA MET A 49 0.50 -5.95 8.54
C MET A 49 -0.05 -4.70 7.86
N ARG A 50 0.23 -3.53 8.42
CA ARG A 50 -0.16 -2.25 7.81
C ARG A 50 0.52 -2.06 6.45
N VAL A 51 1.81 -2.37 6.36
CA VAL A 51 2.53 -2.35 5.08
C VAL A 51 1.84 -3.26 4.07
N THR A 52 1.54 -4.49 4.46
CA THR A 52 0.87 -5.45 3.60
C THR A 52 -0.49 -4.95 3.13
N SER A 53 -1.28 -4.37 4.03
CA SER A 53 -2.59 -3.83 3.69
C SER A 53 -2.50 -2.72 2.66
N ARG A 54 -1.58 -1.79 2.84
CA ARG A 54 -1.36 -0.69 1.90
C ARG A 54 -1.01 -1.21 0.50
N LEU A 55 -0.05 -2.12 0.44
CA LEU A 55 0.42 -2.65 -0.85
C LEU A 55 -0.65 -3.48 -1.54
N THR A 56 -1.40 -4.27 -0.79
CA THR A 56 -2.51 -5.07 -1.34
C THR A 56 -3.58 -4.17 -1.94
N GLN A 57 -3.97 -3.10 -1.23
CA GLN A 57 -4.97 -2.17 -1.72
C GLN A 57 -4.51 -1.44 -2.97
N VAL A 58 -3.27 -0.98 -2.99
CA VAL A 58 -2.70 -0.30 -4.17
C VAL A 58 -2.67 -1.26 -5.35
N MET A 59 -2.21 -2.48 -5.14
CA MET A 59 -2.13 -3.46 -6.24
C MET A 59 -3.51 -3.78 -6.81
N ALA A 60 -4.51 -3.99 -5.95
CA ALA A 60 -5.88 -4.27 -6.39
C ALA A 60 -6.42 -3.09 -7.23
N TRP A 61 -6.16 -1.86 -6.78
CA TRP A 61 -6.57 -0.66 -7.51
C TRP A 61 -5.90 -0.58 -8.88
N LEU A 62 -4.60 -0.87 -8.94
CA LEU A 62 -3.86 -0.86 -10.21
C LEU A 62 -4.39 -1.90 -11.19
N MET A 63 -4.71 -3.09 -10.70
CA MET A 63 -5.29 -4.14 -11.54
C MET A 63 -6.65 -3.73 -12.10
N MET A 64 -7.45 -3.01 -11.30
CA MET A 64 -8.73 -2.48 -11.76
C MET A 64 -8.52 -1.46 -12.88
N GLN A 65 -7.53 -0.57 -12.74
CA GLN A 65 -7.20 0.42 -13.79
C GLN A 65 -6.70 -0.25 -15.06
N ARG A 66 -5.94 -1.32 -14.92
CA ARG A 66 -5.50 -2.10 -16.08
C ARG A 66 -6.69 -2.72 -16.79
N ALA A 67 -7.66 -3.24 -16.06
CA ALA A 67 -8.86 -3.82 -16.66
C ALA A 67 -9.66 -2.77 -17.45
N VAL A 68 -9.72 -1.53 -16.96
CA VAL A 68 -10.34 -0.42 -17.69
C VAL A 68 -9.58 -0.16 -18.99
N HIS A 69 -8.27 -0.08 -18.92
CA HIS A 69 -7.41 0.18 -20.09
C HIS A 69 -7.57 -0.92 -21.14
N ASP A 70 -7.69 -2.17 -20.72
CA ASP A 70 -7.83 -3.33 -21.60
C ASP A 70 -9.28 -3.51 -22.09
N GLY A 71 -10.20 -2.65 -21.69
CA GLY A 71 -11.59 -2.70 -22.11
C GLY A 71 -12.44 -3.76 -21.43
N GLU A 72 -11.94 -4.37 -20.37
CA GLU A 72 -12.66 -5.43 -19.64
C GLU A 72 -13.78 -4.87 -18.76
N ILE A 73 -13.59 -3.67 -18.20
CA ILE A 73 -14.60 -2.98 -17.40
C ILE A 73 -14.64 -1.50 -17.79
N ASP A 74 -15.78 -0.86 -17.50
CA ASP A 74 -15.93 0.58 -17.70
C ASP A 74 -15.26 1.38 -16.61
N ALA A 75 -14.89 2.62 -16.91
CA ALA A 75 -14.31 3.54 -15.93
C ALA A 75 -15.25 3.77 -14.74
N ASP A 76 -16.57 3.87 -15.01
CA ASP A 76 -17.57 4.05 -13.96
C ASP A 76 -17.60 2.87 -13.00
N GLU A 77 -17.50 1.65 -13.55
CA GLU A 77 -17.47 0.44 -12.75
C GLU A 77 -16.22 0.38 -11.87
N ALA A 78 -15.08 0.79 -12.42
CA ALA A 78 -13.84 0.83 -11.67
C ALA A 78 -13.90 1.82 -10.48
N LEU A 79 -14.69 2.88 -10.62
CA LEU A 79 -14.86 3.89 -9.57
C LEU A 79 -16.07 3.61 -8.67
N ALA A 80 -16.79 2.51 -8.88
CA ALA A 80 -17.84 2.11 -7.97
C ALA A 80 -17.28 1.86 -6.57
N GLU A 81 -18.07 2.15 -5.54
CA GLU A 81 -17.60 2.10 -4.15
C GLU A 81 -16.90 0.79 -3.80
N ALA A 82 -17.43 -0.33 -4.28
CA ALA A 82 -16.86 -1.65 -3.99
C ALA A 82 -15.46 -1.85 -4.59
N ASN A 83 -15.11 -1.09 -5.64
CA ASN A 83 -13.84 -1.24 -6.36
C ASN A 83 -12.84 -0.12 -6.07
N ARG A 84 -13.22 0.81 -5.20
CA ARG A 84 -12.32 1.91 -4.83
C ARG A 84 -11.26 1.47 -3.83
N LEU A 85 -10.18 2.25 -3.79
CA LEU A 85 -9.13 2.04 -2.80
C LEU A 85 -9.76 2.05 -1.40
N SER A 86 -9.48 1.03 -0.63
CA SER A 86 -10.02 0.88 0.72
C SER A 86 -8.88 0.73 1.73
N GLY A 87 -9.21 0.36 2.96
CA GLY A 87 -8.24 0.24 4.02
C GLY A 87 -8.31 1.37 5.03
N GLY A 88 -8.90 2.51 4.66
CA GLY A 88 -9.23 3.62 5.55
C GLY A 88 -8.14 3.97 6.55
N GLU A 89 -8.49 4.04 7.82
CA GLU A 89 -7.57 4.42 8.88
C GLU A 89 -6.36 3.49 9.01
N VAL A 90 -6.53 2.21 8.73
CA VAL A 90 -5.43 1.24 8.83
C VAL A 90 -4.32 1.61 7.86
N CYS A 91 -4.68 2.01 6.63
CA CYS A 91 -3.69 2.34 5.61
C CYS A 91 -3.15 3.77 5.75
N TRP A 92 -3.97 4.72 6.22
CA TRP A 92 -3.57 6.12 6.38
C TRP A 92 -2.79 6.40 7.65
N ASP A 93 -3.10 5.66 8.72
CA ASP A 93 -2.58 5.94 10.06
C ASP A 93 -1.10 5.55 10.18
N ASP A 94 -0.28 6.49 10.64
CA ASP A 94 1.13 6.25 10.94
C ASP A 94 1.46 6.57 12.41
N SER A 95 0.43 6.77 13.25
CA SER A 95 0.60 7.27 14.61
C SER A 95 1.50 6.38 15.48
N PHE A 96 1.46 5.08 15.27
CA PHE A 96 2.27 4.15 16.06
C PHE A 96 3.75 4.22 15.70
N SER A 97 4.07 4.48 14.44
CA SER A 97 5.46 4.54 14.00
C SER A 97 6.18 5.79 14.50
N ALA A 98 5.43 6.84 14.86
CA ALA A 98 6.02 8.07 15.40
C ALA A 98 6.57 7.89 16.82
N ASP A 99 5.91 7.03 17.62
CA ASP A 99 6.21 6.84 19.03
C ASP A 99 7.07 5.60 19.32
N MET A 100 7.36 4.81 18.32
CA MET A 100 8.08 3.55 18.46
C MET A 100 9.47 3.62 17.84
N ALA A 101 10.44 3.02 18.54
CA ALA A 101 11.75 2.76 17.96
C ALA A 101 11.64 1.52 17.07
N LEU A 102 11.29 1.72 15.80
CA LEU A 102 11.15 0.63 14.85
C LEU A 102 12.48 0.32 14.16
N PRO A 103 12.72 -0.95 13.81
CA PRO A 103 13.87 -1.29 12.98
C PRO A 103 13.87 -0.52 11.66
N ASN A 104 15.05 -0.17 11.18
CA ASN A 104 15.20 0.66 9.98
C ASN A 104 14.51 0.08 8.75
N GLY A 105 14.58 -1.23 8.56
CA GLY A 105 13.92 -1.87 7.42
C GLY A 105 12.41 -1.73 7.46
N LEU A 106 11.81 -1.94 8.62
CA LEU A 106 10.36 -1.80 8.79
C LEU A 106 9.94 -0.33 8.65
N ARG A 107 10.69 0.59 9.24
CA ARG A 107 10.41 2.02 9.11
C ARG A 107 10.43 2.46 7.66
N SER A 108 11.42 2.01 6.90
CA SER A 108 11.53 2.32 5.47
C SER A 108 10.32 1.82 4.69
N LEU A 109 9.90 0.58 4.95
CA LEU A 109 8.72 0.00 4.30
C LEU A 109 7.45 0.77 4.67
N LEU A 110 7.30 1.15 5.94
CA LEU A 110 6.16 1.94 6.39
C LEU A 110 6.09 3.29 5.68
N ASP A 111 7.20 4.01 5.62
CA ASP A 111 7.25 5.33 4.99
C ASP A 111 6.93 5.24 3.49
N ARG A 112 7.56 4.31 2.79
CA ARG A 112 7.38 4.19 1.34
C ARG A 112 5.99 3.67 0.98
N SER A 113 5.46 2.71 1.75
CA SER A 113 4.12 2.20 1.49
C SER A 113 3.05 3.26 1.78
N LEU A 114 3.23 4.09 2.80
CA LEU A 114 2.31 5.18 3.09
C LEU A 114 2.31 6.21 1.96
N ARG A 115 3.47 6.63 1.50
CA ARG A 115 3.58 7.60 0.41
C ARG A 115 2.92 7.08 -0.87
N LEU A 116 3.16 5.81 -1.17
CA LEU A 116 2.55 5.16 -2.34
C LEU A 116 1.03 5.14 -2.21
N TYR A 117 0.52 4.71 -1.07
CA TYR A 117 -0.92 4.64 -0.81
C TYR A 117 -1.56 6.03 -0.92
N GLN A 118 -0.95 7.05 -0.31
CA GLN A 118 -1.47 8.42 -0.35
C GLN A 118 -1.49 8.97 -1.78
N ARG A 119 -0.45 8.68 -2.55
CA ARG A 119 -0.37 9.12 -3.94
C ARG A 119 -1.48 8.51 -4.78
N VAL A 120 -1.73 7.22 -4.60
CA VAL A 120 -2.80 6.51 -5.31
C VAL A 120 -4.17 7.03 -4.87
N ALA A 121 -4.36 7.27 -3.58
CA ALA A 121 -5.61 7.82 -3.06
C ALA A 121 -5.93 9.18 -3.68
N ARG A 122 -4.93 10.05 -3.82
CA ARG A 122 -5.11 11.36 -4.47
C ARG A 122 -5.47 11.20 -5.94
N LEU A 123 -4.82 10.27 -6.61
CA LEU A 123 -5.12 10.00 -8.01
C LEU A 123 -6.55 9.52 -8.19
N GLU A 124 -7.02 8.65 -7.33
CA GLU A 124 -8.41 8.19 -7.35
C GLU A 124 -9.39 9.34 -7.15
N GLU A 125 -9.12 10.21 -6.19
CA GLU A 125 -9.95 11.40 -5.95
C GLU A 125 -10.02 12.31 -7.19
N GLN A 126 -8.89 12.49 -7.86
CA GLN A 126 -8.85 13.27 -9.10
C GLN A 126 -9.69 12.64 -10.19
N MET A 127 -9.64 11.33 -10.32
CA MET A 127 -10.43 10.60 -11.30
C MET A 127 -11.92 10.69 -10.99
N MET A 128 -12.30 10.59 -9.72
CA MET A 128 -13.68 10.77 -9.29
C MET A 128 -14.18 12.18 -9.56
N GLY A 129 -13.35 13.17 -9.32
CA GLY A 129 -13.69 14.57 -9.60
C GLY A 129 -13.95 14.85 -11.07
N ARG A 130 -13.30 14.13 -11.97
CA ARG A 130 -13.51 14.28 -13.42
C ARG A 130 -14.84 13.71 -13.89
N LEU A 131 -15.36 12.71 -13.16
CA LEU A 131 -16.65 12.10 -13.51
C LEU A 131 -17.84 12.88 -12.97
N ASN A 132 -17.62 13.72 -11.96
CA ASN A 132 -18.63 14.59 -11.39
C ASN A 132 -18.56 15.96 -12.08
#